data_e6960fe851a8869568fd62c453eec1a6
#
_entry.id   e6960fe851a8869568fd62c453eec1a6
#
_cell.length_a   1.000
_cell.length_b   1.000
_cell.length_c   1.000
_cell.angle_alpha   90.00
_cell.angle_beta   90.00
_cell.angle_gamma   90.00
#
_symmetry.space_group_name_H-M   'P 1'
#
loop_
_entity.id
_entity.type
_entity.pdbx_description
1 polymer ?
#
loop_
_entity_poly.entity_id
_entity_poly.type
_entity_poly.pdbx_seq_one_letter_code
_entity_poly.pdbx_strand_id
1 'polypeptide(L)'
;MGKVVVFLADGCEEIEALTVIDILRRGNVDVIGASINDTLGINGAHNIDFKANVTFNDINFDDVDMIVLPGGYEGRNNLLAHDGVCKVCQDFMKKNKYIAAICAAPSILGENRILEG
;
A
#
# COMPACT_ATOMS: atom_id res chain seq x y z
N MET A 1 9.36 -11.03 -13.85
CA MET A 1 9.30 -10.06 -12.77
C MET A 1 7.92 -10.02 -12.15
N GLY A 2 7.86 -9.89 -10.86
CA GLY A 2 6.61 -9.96 -10.15
C GLY A 2 5.74 -8.70 -10.20
N LYS A 3 4.60 -8.81 -9.56
CA LYS A 3 3.61 -7.73 -9.45
C LYS A 3 3.78 -7.03 -8.11
N VAL A 4 3.70 -5.70 -8.14
CA VAL A 4 3.75 -4.84 -6.94
C VAL A 4 2.40 -4.15 -6.77
N VAL A 5 1.89 -4.15 -5.54
CA VAL A 5 0.68 -3.41 -5.17
C VAL A 5 1.05 -2.31 -4.18
N VAL A 6 0.66 -1.08 -4.51
CA VAL A 6 0.79 0.07 -3.61
C VAL A 6 -0.58 0.35 -3.02
N PHE A 7 -0.71 0.25 -1.70
CA PHE A 7 -1.98 0.55 -1.04
C PHE A 7 -2.20 2.05 -0.95
N LEU A 8 -3.38 2.49 -1.36
CA LEU A 8 -3.75 3.90 -1.38
C LEU A 8 -4.93 4.14 -0.45
N ALA A 9 -4.72 5.02 0.51
CA ALA A 9 -5.75 5.40 1.49
C ALA A 9 -5.90 6.91 1.50
N ASP A 10 -7.07 7.40 1.90
CA ASP A 10 -7.24 8.83 2.13
C ASP A 10 -6.24 9.29 3.18
N GLY A 11 -5.66 10.46 2.97
CA GLY A 11 -4.62 11.00 3.85
C GLY A 11 -3.23 10.46 3.59
N CYS A 12 -3.02 9.63 2.56
CA CYS A 12 -1.67 9.20 2.21
C CYS A 12 -0.87 10.36 1.63
N GLU A 13 0.46 10.33 1.85
CA GLU A 13 1.36 11.34 1.30
C GLU A 13 1.47 11.18 -0.22
N GLU A 14 1.02 12.19 -0.97
CA GLU A 14 0.95 12.13 -2.44
C GLU A 14 2.31 11.83 -3.06
N ILE A 15 3.35 12.51 -2.62
CA ILE A 15 4.69 12.34 -3.18
C ILE A 15 5.16 10.89 -2.98
N GLU A 16 4.99 10.36 -1.78
CA GLU A 16 5.45 9.00 -1.47
C GLU A 16 4.69 7.94 -2.27
N ALA A 17 3.38 8.08 -2.35
CA ALA A 17 2.56 7.12 -3.07
C ALA A 17 2.79 7.18 -4.58
N LEU A 18 2.70 8.38 -5.15
CA LEU A 18 2.74 8.55 -6.61
C LEU A 18 4.15 8.39 -7.17
N THR A 19 5.18 8.83 -6.45
CA THR A 19 6.57 8.67 -6.88
C THR A 19 6.95 7.20 -7.00
N VAL A 20 6.57 6.37 -6.03
CA VAL A 20 6.85 4.94 -6.09
C VAL A 20 6.19 4.31 -7.30
N ILE A 21 4.91 4.61 -7.53
CA ILE A 21 4.19 4.08 -8.69
C ILE A 21 4.84 4.53 -9.99
N ASP A 22 5.15 5.81 -10.10
CA ASP A 22 5.74 6.39 -11.32
C ASP A 22 7.11 5.77 -11.63
N ILE A 23 7.99 5.75 -10.64
CA ILE A 23 9.35 5.23 -10.84
C ILE A 23 9.34 3.75 -11.19
N LEU A 24 8.54 2.95 -10.51
CA LEU A 24 8.47 1.52 -10.80
C LEU A 24 7.92 1.27 -12.21
N ARG A 25 6.93 2.04 -12.64
CA ARG A 25 6.41 1.93 -14.01
C ARG A 25 7.43 2.33 -15.06
N ARG A 26 8.23 3.35 -14.80
CA ARG A 26 9.34 3.75 -15.69
C ARG A 26 10.37 2.63 -15.82
N GLY A 27 10.54 1.83 -14.76
CA GLY A 27 11.41 0.66 -14.76
C GLY A 27 10.76 -0.60 -15.32
N ASN A 28 9.58 -0.51 -15.93
CA ASN A 28 8.84 -1.63 -16.50
C ASN A 28 8.40 -2.68 -15.47
N VAL A 29 8.23 -2.25 -14.21
CA VAL A 29 7.67 -3.13 -13.17
C VAL A 29 6.14 -3.08 -13.25
N ASP A 30 5.51 -4.23 -13.10
CA ASP A 30 4.04 -4.32 -13.06
C ASP A 30 3.55 -3.81 -11.70
N VAL A 31 3.07 -2.57 -11.67
CA VAL A 31 2.63 -1.89 -10.43
C VAL A 31 1.18 -1.50 -10.54
N ILE A 32 0.42 -1.80 -9.49
CA ILE A 32 -0.99 -1.44 -9.36
C ILE A 32 -1.18 -0.60 -8.10
N GLY A 33 -1.84 0.55 -8.25
CA GLY A 33 -2.32 1.32 -7.11
C GLY A 33 -3.69 0.82 -6.70
N ALA A 34 -3.82 0.39 -5.46
CA ALA A 34 -5.05 -0.21 -4.94
C ALA A 34 -5.68 0.66 -3.87
N SER A 35 -6.91 1.12 -4.12
CA SER A 35 -7.68 1.87 -3.13
C SER A 35 -8.19 0.94 -2.04
N ILE A 36 -8.03 1.35 -0.78
CA ILE A 36 -8.69 0.66 0.32
C ILE A 36 -10.11 1.19 0.59
N ASN A 37 -10.52 2.23 -0.14
CA ASN A 37 -11.90 2.71 -0.14
C ASN A 37 -12.77 1.81 -1.00
N ASP A 38 -14.10 1.99 -0.91
CA ASP A 38 -15.03 1.27 -1.79
C ASP A 38 -14.99 1.77 -3.22
N THR A 39 -14.40 2.94 -3.46
CA THR A 39 -14.26 3.56 -4.76
C THR A 39 -12.79 3.78 -5.10
N LEU A 40 -12.52 4.14 -6.37
CA LEU A 40 -11.16 4.38 -6.84
C LEU A 40 -10.59 5.72 -6.41
N GLY A 41 -11.41 6.67 -5.97
CA GLY A 41 -10.97 8.01 -5.61
C GLY A 41 -10.18 8.03 -4.30
N ILE A 42 -9.06 8.74 -4.31
CA ILE A 42 -8.20 8.93 -3.15
C ILE A 42 -8.00 10.43 -2.92
N ASN A 43 -8.23 10.89 -1.70
CA ASN A 43 -7.89 12.24 -1.31
C ASN A 43 -6.62 12.22 -0.45
N GLY A 44 -5.52 12.71 -0.99
CA GLY A 44 -4.22 12.68 -0.33
C GLY A 44 -4.10 13.67 0.83
N ALA A 45 -2.98 13.59 1.53
CA ALA A 45 -2.71 14.39 2.74
C ALA A 45 -2.74 15.90 2.46
N HIS A 46 -2.42 16.32 1.24
CA HIS A 46 -2.38 17.73 0.84
C HIS A 46 -3.58 18.10 -0.03
N ASN A 47 -4.68 17.38 0.13
CA ASN A 47 -5.93 17.63 -0.59
C ASN A 47 -5.80 17.51 -2.11
N ILE A 48 -4.94 16.65 -2.57
CA ILE A 48 -4.80 16.34 -3.99
C ILE A 48 -5.57 15.05 -4.26
N ASP A 49 -6.60 15.16 -5.10
CA ASP A 49 -7.40 14.00 -5.48
C ASP A 49 -6.72 13.26 -6.62
N PHE A 50 -6.65 11.95 -6.50
CA PHE A 50 -6.17 11.11 -7.58
C PHE A 50 -6.92 9.77 -7.57
N LYS A 51 -6.66 8.96 -8.56
CA LYS A 51 -7.45 7.76 -8.81
C LYS A 51 -6.58 6.52 -8.78
N ALA A 52 -7.00 5.54 -8.00
CA ALA A 52 -6.38 4.22 -7.99
C ALA A 52 -6.73 3.44 -9.26
N ASN A 53 -6.01 2.36 -9.51
CA ASN A 53 -6.27 1.48 -10.65
C ASN A 53 -7.40 0.49 -10.36
N VAL A 54 -7.43 -0.03 -9.14
CA VAL A 54 -8.41 -1.02 -8.68
C VAL A 54 -8.74 -0.75 -7.21
N THR A 55 -9.77 -1.42 -6.70
CA THR A 55 -10.01 -1.46 -5.26
C THR A 55 -9.37 -2.70 -4.65
N PHE A 56 -9.17 -2.69 -3.33
CA PHE A 56 -8.57 -3.79 -2.59
C PHE A 56 -9.23 -5.14 -2.91
N ASN A 57 -10.55 -5.17 -3.00
CA ASN A 57 -11.30 -6.42 -3.19
C ASN A 57 -11.11 -7.04 -4.58
N ASP A 58 -10.58 -6.28 -5.54
CA ASP A 58 -10.36 -6.77 -6.90
C ASP A 58 -9.00 -7.44 -7.09
N ILE A 59 -8.20 -7.55 -6.03
CA ILE A 59 -6.83 -8.07 -6.13
C ILE A 59 -6.77 -9.51 -5.67
N ASN A 60 -6.13 -10.35 -6.48
CA ASN A 60 -5.69 -11.68 -6.06
C ASN A 60 -4.25 -11.58 -5.54
N PHE A 61 -4.09 -11.55 -4.23
CA PHE A 61 -2.78 -11.37 -3.61
C PHE A 61 -1.84 -12.56 -3.80
N ASP A 62 -2.35 -13.71 -4.21
CA ASP A 62 -1.47 -14.84 -4.54
C ASP A 62 -0.56 -14.53 -5.74
N ASP A 63 -0.99 -13.64 -6.63
CA ASP A 63 -0.21 -13.21 -7.78
C ASP A 63 0.73 -12.03 -7.48
N VAL A 64 0.68 -11.49 -6.26
CA VAL A 64 1.44 -10.31 -5.87
C VAL A 64 2.71 -10.73 -5.13
N ASP A 65 3.84 -10.13 -5.49
CA ASP A 65 5.13 -10.45 -4.91
C ASP A 65 5.61 -9.41 -3.89
N MET A 66 5.09 -8.19 -3.99
CA MET A 66 5.49 -7.11 -3.10
C MET A 66 4.31 -6.18 -2.85
N ILE A 67 4.17 -5.73 -1.61
CA ILE A 67 3.24 -4.67 -1.24
C ILE A 67 4.01 -3.46 -0.73
N VAL A 68 3.48 -2.26 -1.00
CA VAL A 68 4.07 -0.99 -0.57
C VAL A 68 3.04 -0.20 0.23
N LEU A 69 3.46 0.27 1.39
CA LEU A 69 2.66 1.07 2.31
C LEU A 69 3.21 2.49 2.33
N PRO A 70 2.59 3.44 1.62
CA PRO A 70 3.02 4.85 1.66
C PRO A 70 2.75 5.46 3.03
N GLY A 71 3.45 6.57 3.33
CA GLY A 71 3.28 7.30 4.56
C GLY A 71 2.13 8.29 4.52
N GLY A 72 2.22 9.29 5.40
CA GLY A 72 1.15 10.22 5.71
C GLY A 72 0.43 9.77 6.97
N TYR A 73 0.28 10.69 7.95
CA TYR A 73 -0.25 10.30 9.26
C TYR A 73 -1.65 9.68 9.18
N GLU A 74 -2.57 10.36 8.48
CA GLU A 74 -3.93 9.85 8.34
C GLU A 74 -3.98 8.62 7.43
N GLY A 75 -3.19 8.60 6.36
CA GLY A 75 -3.09 7.44 5.49
C GLY A 75 -2.62 6.22 6.25
N ARG A 76 -1.61 6.38 7.08
CA ARG A 76 -1.12 5.32 7.96
C ARG A 76 -2.23 4.83 8.88
N ASN A 77 -2.98 5.74 9.50
CA ASN A 77 -4.08 5.34 10.39
C ASN A 77 -5.17 4.60 9.65
N ASN A 78 -5.50 5.02 8.44
CA ASN A 78 -6.51 4.35 7.62
C ASN A 78 -6.06 2.96 7.17
N LEU A 79 -4.78 2.81 6.82
CA LEU A 79 -4.23 1.49 6.49
C LEU A 79 -4.24 0.56 7.70
N LEU A 80 -3.84 1.08 8.86
CA LEU A 80 -3.83 0.30 10.10
C LEU A 80 -5.23 -0.15 10.50
N ALA A 81 -6.23 0.68 10.26
CA ALA A 81 -7.62 0.37 10.57
C ALA A 81 -8.27 -0.61 9.58
N HIS A 82 -7.61 -0.90 8.46
CA HIS A 82 -8.14 -1.79 7.43
C HIS A 82 -7.68 -3.22 7.71
N ASP A 83 -8.59 -4.06 8.15
CA ASP A 83 -8.26 -5.43 8.56
C ASP A 83 -7.65 -6.24 7.41
N GLY A 84 -8.14 -6.06 6.20
CA GLY A 84 -7.62 -6.75 5.01
C GLY A 84 -6.16 -6.41 4.74
N VAL A 85 -5.78 -5.14 4.85
CA VAL A 85 -4.38 -4.71 4.68
C VAL A 85 -3.49 -5.37 5.73
N CYS A 86 -3.90 -5.33 6.99
CA CYS A 86 -3.15 -5.94 8.09
C CYS A 86 -2.96 -7.44 7.87
N LYS A 87 -4.03 -8.12 7.44
CA LYS A 87 -3.96 -9.55 7.15
C LYS A 87 -3.00 -9.86 6.00
N VAL A 88 -3.03 -9.07 4.94
CA VAL A 88 -2.10 -9.24 3.81
C VAL A 88 -0.67 -9.06 4.25
N CYS A 89 -0.39 -8.06 5.10
CA CYS A 89 0.96 -7.85 5.65
C CYS A 89 1.44 -9.10 6.40
N GLN A 90 0.59 -9.66 7.25
CA GLN A 90 0.93 -10.87 8.01
C GLN A 90 1.15 -12.06 7.08
N ASP A 91 0.29 -12.24 6.08
CA ASP A 91 0.41 -13.34 5.12
C ASP A 91 1.69 -13.21 4.28
N PHE A 92 2.05 -12.00 3.86
CA PHE A 92 3.27 -11.76 3.10
C PHE A 92 4.52 -12.08 3.92
N MET A 93 4.50 -11.72 5.20
CA MET A 93 5.60 -12.08 6.10
C MET A 93 5.75 -13.60 6.20
N LYS A 94 4.66 -14.32 6.38
CA LYS A 94 4.68 -15.80 6.48
C LYS A 94 5.17 -16.46 5.21
N LYS A 95 4.86 -15.87 4.05
CA LYS A 95 5.22 -16.41 2.74
C LYS A 95 6.57 -15.92 2.24
N ASN A 96 7.32 -15.15 3.04
CA ASN A 96 8.60 -14.55 2.67
C ASN A 96 8.50 -13.66 1.42
N LYS A 97 7.36 -12.99 1.23
CA LYS A 97 7.19 -12.00 0.17
C LYS A 97 7.64 -10.63 0.68
N TYR A 98 7.83 -9.68 -0.25
CA TYR A 98 8.38 -8.37 0.09
C TYR A 98 7.33 -7.41 0.60
N ILE A 99 7.69 -6.64 1.61
CA ILE A 99 6.89 -5.54 2.16
C ILE A 99 7.78 -4.31 2.26
N ALA A 100 7.35 -3.21 1.67
CA ALA A 100 8.01 -1.91 1.81
C ALA A 100 7.07 -0.92 2.51
N ALA A 101 7.60 -0.20 3.47
CA ALA A 101 6.83 0.82 4.20
C ALA A 101 7.67 2.09 4.33
N ILE A 102 7.04 3.24 4.13
CA ILE A 102 7.72 4.53 3.99
C ILE A 102 7.22 5.49 5.07
N CYS A 103 8.13 6.27 5.64
CA CYS A 103 7.85 7.37 6.57
C CYS A 103 7.09 6.88 7.82
N ALA A 104 5.82 7.22 8.00
CA ALA A 104 5.01 6.77 9.15
C ALA A 104 4.52 5.33 9.03
N ALA A 105 4.51 4.75 7.83
CA ALA A 105 3.93 3.44 7.57
C ALA A 105 4.65 2.26 8.25
N PRO A 106 5.97 2.29 8.53
CA PRO A 106 6.61 1.18 9.25
C PRO A 106 5.95 0.84 10.57
N SER A 107 5.29 1.79 11.23
CA SER A 107 4.57 1.54 12.48
C SER A 107 3.40 0.54 12.30
N ILE A 108 2.85 0.44 11.09
CA ILE A 108 1.81 -0.55 10.77
C ILE A 108 2.39 -1.96 10.94
N LEU A 109 3.60 -2.17 10.46
CA LEU A 109 4.29 -3.45 10.57
C LEU A 109 4.61 -3.77 12.03
N GLY A 110 5.04 -2.76 12.80
CA GLY A 110 5.31 -2.92 14.22
C GLY A 110 4.07 -3.31 15.01
N GLU A 111 2.95 -2.63 14.76
CA GLU A 111 1.69 -2.92 15.46
C GLU A 111 1.09 -4.27 15.05
N ASN A 112 1.41 -4.77 13.88
CA ASN A 112 1.02 -6.12 13.45
C ASN A 112 2.08 -7.17 13.81
N ARG A 113 3.09 -6.80 14.59
CA ARG A 113 4.14 -7.68 15.13
C ARG A 113 5.01 -8.33 14.05
N ILE A 114 5.08 -7.72 12.88
CA ILE A 114 5.85 -8.24 11.76
C ILE A 114 7.35 -7.98 11.95
N LEU A 115 7.69 -6.86 12.61
CA LEU A 115 9.08 -6.47 12.86
C LEU A 115 9.67 -7.11 14.11
N GLU A 116 8.88 -7.86 14.86
CA GLU A 116 9.37 -8.59 16.03
C GLU A 116 10.18 -9.79 15.58
N GLY A 117 11.30 -9.96 16.16
CA GLY A 117 12.06 -11.15 15.89
C GLY A 117 13.22 -11.47 15.61
#